data_89443bf4ec4dc72f3a24016dc6db310e
#
_entry.id   89443bf4ec4dc72f3a24016dc6db310e
#
_cell.length_a   1.000
_cell.length_b   1.000
_cell.length_c   1.000
_cell.angle_alpha   90.00
_cell.angle_beta   90.00
_cell.angle_gamma   90.00
#
_symmetry.space_group_name_H-M   'P 1'
#
loop_
_entity.id
_entity.type
_entity.pdbx_description
1 polymer ?
#
loop_
_entity_poly.entity_id
_entity_poly.type
_entity_poly.pdbx_seq_one_letter_code
_entity_poly.pdbx_strand_id
1 'polypeptide(L)'
;MSRSLAEQPKWRARLAGAGALAALAAVVTAPPAAAAPDYSRADANYAGTQIALHEGVQGTPRVDDLGQTLGHDVSGHQGPVDWAAAAGAGAQFTYVKATEGTGFVNPQYAQQYDGAHAAGIIRGAYHFARPDVSGGAAQAEYFIAHGGGWRADGTTLPGALDIEYNPYGETCYGKNAADMTAWIADFTRTYLAKVKRSAVIYTSTAWWKRCTGNASGFGNTNPLWLARYGPDVGELPAGWDKQSIWQFARGGGLPGDQNYYNGPFGRVQALAKGAATGGA
;
A
#
# COMPACT_ATOMS: atom_id res chain seq x y z
N MET A 1 -78.42 -65.23 39.18
CA MET A 1 -78.78 -63.85 39.54
C MET A 1 -78.10 -63.50 40.83
N SER A 2 -77.07 -62.66 40.81
CA SER A 2 -76.58 -61.89 41.96
C SER A 2 -75.32 -61.08 41.50
N ARG A 3 -75.41 -59.80 41.62
CA ARG A 3 -74.39 -58.90 41.26
C ARG A 3 -73.32 -58.80 42.34
N SER A 4 -72.05 -58.96 41.96
CA SER A 4 -70.91 -58.68 42.83
C SER A 4 -70.50 -57.22 42.69
N LEU A 5 -70.35 -56.51 43.81
CA LEU A 5 -69.84 -55.15 43.92
C LEU A 5 -68.32 -55.17 43.88
N ALA A 6 -67.75 -54.41 42.98
CA ALA A 6 -66.30 -54.23 42.85
C ALA A 6 -65.83 -53.10 43.77
N GLU A 7 -64.79 -53.40 44.58
CA GLU A 7 -64.08 -52.44 45.41
C GLU A 7 -63.17 -51.57 44.56
N GLN A 8 -63.14 -50.28 44.83
CA GLN A 8 -62.23 -49.34 44.24
C GLN A 8 -61.01 -49.11 45.10
N PRO A 9 -59.76 -49.10 44.56
CA PRO A 9 -58.57 -48.82 45.33
C PRO A 9 -58.35 -47.31 45.53
N LYS A 10 -58.00 -46.93 46.74
CA LYS A 10 -57.62 -45.55 47.14
C LYS A 10 -56.26 -45.17 46.61
N TRP A 11 -56.22 -44.20 45.75
CA TRP A 11 -54.95 -43.60 45.26
C TRP A 11 -54.46 -42.56 46.30
N ARG A 12 -53.22 -42.83 46.83
CA ARG A 12 -52.50 -41.87 47.63
C ARG A 12 -51.83 -40.86 46.71
N ALA A 13 -52.16 -39.59 46.85
CA ALA A 13 -51.48 -38.49 46.18
C ALA A 13 -50.04 -38.35 46.74
N ARG A 14 -49.05 -38.47 45.90
CA ARG A 14 -47.68 -38.09 46.19
C ARG A 14 -47.49 -36.62 45.79
N LEU A 15 -47.14 -35.79 46.71
CA LEU A 15 -46.69 -34.44 46.51
C LEU A 15 -45.36 -34.46 45.75
N ALA A 16 -45.35 -33.99 44.49
CA ALA A 16 -44.14 -33.77 43.74
C ALA A 16 -43.56 -32.39 44.13
N GLY A 17 -42.40 -32.37 44.73
CA GLY A 17 -41.65 -31.14 45.00
C GLY A 17 -41.17 -30.53 43.74
N ALA A 18 -41.61 -29.29 43.45
CA ALA A 18 -41.09 -28.50 42.34
C ALA A 18 -39.71 -27.93 42.73
N GLY A 19 -38.65 -28.55 42.19
CA GLY A 19 -37.31 -28.00 42.23
C GLY A 19 -37.19 -26.86 41.20
N ALA A 20 -37.04 -25.65 41.68
CA ALA A 20 -36.75 -24.51 40.82
C ALA A 20 -35.30 -24.58 40.33
N LEU A 21 -35.12 -24.92 39.09
CA LEU A 21 -33.83 -24.76 38.36
C LEU A 21 -33.62 -23.28 38.07
N ALA A 22 -32.75 -22.62 38.84
CA ALA A 22 -32.27 -21.28 38.52
C ALA A 22 -31.31 -21.37 37.30
N ALA A 23 -31.75 -20.99 36.10
CA ALA A 23 -30.90 -20.85 34.98
C ALA A 23 -30.04 -19.59 35.11
N LEU A 24 -28.74 -19.75 35.42
CA LEU A 24 -27.76 -18.66 35.30
C LEU A 24 -27.59 -18.33 33.82
N ALA A 25 -28.18 -17.24 33.38
CA ALA A 25 -27.89 -16.63 32.08
C ALA A 25 -26.48 -15.99 32.14
N ALA A 26 -25.48 -16.63 31.52
CA ALA A 26 -24.20 -16.00 31.30
C ALA A 26 -24.38 -14.84 30.32
N VAL A 27 -24.23 -13.61 30.80
CA VAL A 27 -24.18 -12.44 29.93
C VAL A 27 -22.82 -12.47 29.19
N VAL A 28 -22.82 -12.96 27.97
CA VAL A 28 -21.67 -12.86 27.07
C VAL A 28 -21.62 -11.40 26.59
N THR A 29 -20.79 -10.58 27.21
CA THR A 29 -20.50 -9.25 26.70
C THR A 29 -19.67 -9.40 25.44
N ALA A 30 -20.23 -9.00 24.29
CA ALA A 30 -19.47 -8.90 23.06
C ALA A 30 -18.28 -7.92 23.28
N PRO A 31 -17.08 -8.22 22.75
CA PRO A 31 -15.99 -7.26 22.82
C PRO A 31 -16.40 -5.96 22.12
N PRO A 32 -15.91 -4.79 22.58
CA PRO A 32 -16.20 -3.53 21.92
C PRO A 32 -15.77 -3.61 20.45
N ALA A 33 -16.60 -3.13 19.56
CA ALA A 33 -16.26 -3.05 18.14
C ALA A 33 -14.96 -2.24 18.00
N ALA A 34 -14.00 -2.76 17.25
CA ALA A 34 -12.78 -2.02 16.94
C ALA A 34 -13.17 -0.69 16.28
N ALA A 35 -12.51 0.40 16.70
CA ALA A 35 -12.72 1.70 16.07
C ALA A 35 -12.43 1.59 14.56
N ALA A 36 -13.23 2.27 13.75
CA ALA A 36 -12.98 2.33 12.31
C ALA A 36 -11.58 2.95 12.05
N PRO A 37 -10.83 2.46 11.05
CA PRO A 37 -9.54 3.04 10.71
C PRO A 37 -9.66 4.52 10.38
N ASP A 38 -8.70 5.32 10.86
CA ASP A 38 -8.65 6.76 10.58
C ASP A 38 -8.03 7.01 9.21
N TYR A 39 -8.75 7.70 8.33
CA TYR A 39 -8.30 8.18 7.01
C TYR A 39 -8.37 9.70 6.88
N SER A 40 -8.59 10.43 7.97
CA SER A 40 -8.75 11.89 7.96
C SER A 40 -7.55 12.65 7.38
N ARG A 41 -6.38 12.03 7.34
CA ARG A 41 -5.12 12.58 6.81
C ARG A 41 -4.73 12.01 5.44
N ALA A 42 -5.54 11.15 4.84
CA ALA A 42 -5.16 10.43 3.63
C ALA A 42 -4.85 11.35 2.43
N ASP A 43 -5.50 12.50 2.31
CA ASP A 43 -5.16 13.50 1.29
C ASP A 43 -3.82 14.19 1.55
N ALA A 44 -3.40 14.30 2.80
CA ALA A 44 -2.12 14.89 3.19
C ALA A 44 -0.97 13.88 3.27
N ASN A 45 -1.28 12.58 3.24
CA ASN A 45 -0.28 11.52 3.21
C ASN A 45 0.00 11.14 1.77
N TYR A 46 1.21 11.34 1.31
CA TYR A 46 1.67 10.95 -0.02
C TYR A 46 3.11 10.42 0.07
N ALA A 47 3.56 9.75 -0.98
CA ALA A 47 4.89 9.13 -1.02
C ALA A 47 5.99 10.14 -0.64
N GLY A 48 6.71 9.85 0.45
CA GLY A 48 7.81 10.67 0.96
C GLY A 48 7.44 11.69 2.02
N THR A 49 6.16 11.93 2.28
CA THR A 49 5.75 12.89 3.32
C THR A 49 6.35 12.54 4.67
N GLN A 50 6.25 11.28 5.08
CA GLN A 50 6.75 10.83 6.36
C GLN A 50 8.27 10.62 6.34
N ILE A 51 8.83 10.17 5.23
CA ILE A 51 10.28 10.03 5.07
C ILE A 51 10.97 11.37 5.31
N ALA A 52 10.48 12.45 4.71
CA ALA A 52 11.06 13.78 4.91
C ALA A 52 10.95 14.29 6.36
N LEU A 53 9.86 13.93 7.07
CA LEU A 53 9.68 14.29 8.47
C LEU A 53 10.65 13.54 9.39
N HIS A 54 10.95 12.27 9.08
CA HIS A 54 11.78 11.41 9.91
C HIS A 54 13.27 11.46 9.57
N GLU A 55 13.61 11.64 8.29
CA GLU A 55 14.99 11.56 7.79
C GLU A 55 15.57 12.92 7.37
N GLY A 56 14.67 13.91 7.17
CA GLY A 56 15.06 15.27 6.76
C GLY A 56 15.56 15.34 5.31
N VAL A 57 16.04 16.52 4.92
CA VAL A 57 16.70 16.78 3.63
C VAL A 57 18.20 16.84 3.88
N GLN A 58 18.96 15.93 3.26
CA GLN A 58 20.37 15.72 3.51
C GLN A 58 21.29 16.49 2.54
N GLY A 59 20.74 17.29 1.65
CA GLY A 59 21.47 18.12 0.69
C GLY A 59 20.77 18.28 -0.65
N THR A 60 21.41 19.01 -1.55
CA THR A 60 20.92 19.22 -2.91
C THR A 60 21.32 18.03 -3.79
N PRO A 61 20.39 17.46 -4.58
CA PRO A 61 20.70 16.39 -5.52
C PRO A 61 21.77 16.82 -6.51
N ARG A 62 22.77 15.99 -6.70
CA ARG A 62 23.71 16.13 -7.82
C ARG A 62 23.07 15.49 -9.02
N VAL A 63 22.51 16.32 -9.85
CA VAL A 63 21.96 15.89 -11.13
C VAL A 63 23.13 15.85 -12.11
N ASP A 64 23.84 14.73 -12.13
CA ASP A 64 24.75 14.47 -13.22
C ASP A 64 23.91 14.13 -14.43
N ASP A 65 24.30 14.62 -15.62
CA ASP A 65 23.63 14.32 -16.87
C ASP A 65 23.94 12.87 -17.31
N LEU A 66 23.55 11.91 -16.46
CA LEU A 66 23.85 10.48 -16.61
C LEU A 66 22.83 9.77 -17.50
N GLY A 67 22.10 10.51 -18.35
CA GLY A 67 21.06 9.92 -19.19
C GLY A 67 19.88 9.35 -18.42
N GLN A 68 19.60 9.93 -17.25
CA GLN A 68 18.41 9.59 -16.44
C GLN A 68 17.15 10.20 -17.01
N THR A 69 16.02 9.59 -16.73
CA THR A 69 14.71 10.07 -17.19
C THR A 69 14.00 10.80 -16.05
N LEU A 70 13.62 12.07 -16.31
CA LEU A 70 12.90 12.89 -15.35
C LEU A 70 11.42 12.48 -15.26
N GLY A 71 10.92 12.38 -14.05
CA GLY A 71 9.53 12.13 -13.72
C GLY A 71 9.14 12.75 -12.39
N HIS A 72 7.93 12.46 -11.97
CA HIS A 72 7.41 12.96 -10.69
C HIS A 72 6.34 12.03 -10.13
N ASP A 73 5.89 12.30 -8.91
CA ASP A 73 4.70 11.65 -8.37
C ASP A 73 3.75 12.66 -7.74
N VAL A 74 2.46 12.34 -7.81
CA VAL A 74 1.38 13.20 -7.35
C VAL A 74 0.32 12.42 -6.56
N SER A 75 -0.46 13.14 -5.77
CA SER A 75 -1.58 12.62 -5.00
C SER A 75 -2.77 13.59 -5.02
N GLY A 76 -3.81 13.30 -4.27
CA GLY A 76 -4.91 14.25 -4.04
C GLY A 76 -4.46 15.60 -3.49
N HIS A 77 -3.30 15.63 -2.81
CA HIS A 77 -2.71 16.86 -2.25
C HIS A 77 -2.43 17.94 -3.32
N GLN A 78 -2.00 17.56 -4.52
CA GLN A 78 -1.74 18.49 -5.61
C GLN A 78 -3.03 19.00 -6.28
N GLY A 79 -4.19 18.38 -6.00
CA GLY A 79 -5.43 18.69 -6.71
C GLY A 79 -5.33 18.36 -8.21
N PRO A 80 -6.07 19.11 -9.06
CA PRO A 80 -5.94 18.98 -10.51
C PRO A 80 -4.54 19.39 -10.98
N VAL A 81 -3.94 18.61 -11.89
CA VAL A 81 -2.60 18.83 -12.43
C VAL A 81 -2.70 19.36 -13.86
N ASP A 82 -1.91 20.39 -14.18
CA ASP A 82 -1.68 20.84 -15.55
C ASP A 82 -0.62 19.93 -16.23
N TRP A 83 -1.11 18.91 -16.91
CA TRP A 83 -0.25 17.91 -17.54
C TRP A 83 0.46 18.41 -18.79
N ALA A 84 -0.07 19.43 -19.46
CA ALA A 84 0.60 20.05 -20.60
C ALA A 84 1.82 20.84 -20.11
N ALA A 85 1.69 21.58 -19.01
CA ALA A 85 2.81 22.25 -18.35
C ALA A 85 3.85 21.26 -17.83
N ALA A 86 3.43 20.14 -17.20
CA ALA A 86 4.34 19.11 -16.72
C ALA A 86 5.13 18.46 -17.86
N ALA A 87 4.49 18.09 -18.97
CA ALA A 87 5.16 17.58 -20.16
C ALA A 87 6.12 18.59 -20.76
N GLY A 88 5.71 19.88 -20.89
CA GLY A 88 6.55 20.98 -21.34
C GLY A 88 7.76 21.23 -20.46
N ALA A 89 7.68 20.94 -19.17
CA ALA A 89 8.78 21.00 -18.20
C ALA A 89 9.67 19.74 -18.19
N GLY A 90 9.40 18.76 -19.07
CA GLY A 90 10.25 17.60 -19.29
C GLY A 90 9.83 16.33 -18.55
N ALA A 91 8.64 16.29 -17.94
CA ALA A 91 8.12 15.06 -17.34
C ALA A 91 7.90 13.97 -18.39
N GLN A 92 8.52 12.81 -18.20
CA GLN A 92 8.39 11.67 -19.09
C GLN A 92 7.65 10.49 -18.46
N PHE A 93 7.63 10.41 -17.12
CA PHE A 93 6.83 9.45 -16.38
C PHE A 93 6.28 10.04 -15.09
N THR A 94 5.22 9.44 -14.57
CA THR A 94 4.63 9.83 -13.29
C THR A 94 4.06 8.62 -12.55
N TYR A 95 4.00 8.74 -11.22
CA TYR A 95 3.18 7.88 -10.37
C TYR A 95 2.08 8.71 -9.72
N VAL A 96 0.87 8.15 -9.68
CA VAL A 96 -0.33 8.80 -9.12
C VAL A 96 -0.85 7.99 -7.95
N LYS A 97 -1.04 8.61 -6.77
CA LYS A 97 -1.71 7.94 -5.66
C LYS A 97 -3.09 7.48 -6.08
N ALA A 98 -3.36 6.18 -5.96
CA ALA A 98 -4.69 5.64 -6.23
C ALA A 98 -5.45 5.41 -4.91
N THR A 99 -4.81 4.76 -3.94
CA THR A 99 -5.47 4.29 -2.73
C THR A 99 -4.57 4.41 -1.50
N GLU A 100 -5.21 4.36 -0.30
CA GLU A 100 -4.53 4.17 0.98
C GLU A 100 -5.30 3.15 1.82
N GLY A 101 -4.61 2.12 2.34
CA GLY A 101 -5.26 1.03 3.05
C GLY A 101 -6.39 0.40 2.22
N THR A 102 -7.51 0.08 2.87
CA THR A 102 -8.72 -0.43 2.20
C THR A 102 -9.92 0.50 2.34
N GLY A 103 -9.69 1.77 2.66
CA GLY A 103 -10.76 2.73 2.95
C GLY A 103 -10.66 4.07 2.25
N PHE A 104 -9.58 4.34 1.52
CA PHE A 104 -9.41 5.61 0.82
C PHE A 104 -9.08 5.40 -0.66
N VAL A 105 -9.75 6.18 -1.52
CA VAL A 105 -9.45 6.33 -2.95
C VAL A 105 -9.19 7.80 -3.22
N ASN A 106 -8.12 8.12 -3.92
CA ASN A 106 -7.78 9.49 -4.29
C ASN A 106 -8.89 10.10 -5.18
N PRO A 107 -9.56 11.17 -4.74
CA PRO A 107 -10.63 11.79 -5.52
C PRO A 107 -10.15 12.43 -6.83
N GLN A 108 -8.85 12.74 -6.93
CA GLN A 108 -8.23 13.31 -8.13
C GLN A 108 -7.65 12.26 -9.08
N TYR A 109 -7.75 10.95 -8.72
CA TYR A 109 -7.05 9.88 -9.45
C TYR A 109 -7.34 9.89 -10.95
N ALA A 110 -8.59 9.94 -11.35
CA ALA A 110 -8.98 9.92 -12.77
C ALA A 110 -8.39 11.11 -13.54
N GLN A 111 -8.53 12.34 -13.01
CA GLN A 111 -7.97 13.55 -13.65
C GLN A 111 -6.45 13.44 -13.76
N GLN A 112 -5.79 12.97 -12.70
CA GLN A 112 -4.34 12.87 -12.68
C GLN A 112 -3.83 11.75 -13.58
N TYR A 113 -4.40 10.56 -13.51
CA TYR A 113 -3.93 9.39 -14.23
C TYR A 113 -4.23 9.45 -15.75
N ASP A 114 -5.46 9.82 -16.10
CA ASP A 114 -5.88 9.92 -17.49
C ASP A 114 -5.30 11.18 -18.15
N GLY A 115 -5.17 12.28 -17.40
CA GLY A 115 -4.54 13.50 -17.87
C GLY A 115 -3.05 13.31 -18.20
N ALA A 116 -2.30 12.58 -17.35
CA ALA A 116 -0.92 12.22 -17.65
C ALA A 116 -0.81 11.43 -18.97
N HIS A 117 -1.69 10.45 -19.17
CA HIS A 117 -1.74 9.66 -20.40
C HIS A 117 -2.05 10.53 -21.61
N ALA A 118 -3.04 11.41 -21.52
CA ALA A 118 -3.42 12.31 -22.62
C ALA A 118 -2.29 13.26 -23.02
N ALA A 119 -1.41 13.62 -22.07
CA ALA A 119 -0.22 14.43 -22.30
C ALA A 119 0.99 13.61 -22.82
N GLY A 120 0.84 12.30 -23.05
CA GLY A 120 1.92 11.43 -23.54
C GLY A 120 2.93 11.01 -22.46
N ILE A 121 2.62 11.24 -21.18
CA ILE A 121 3.46 10.85 -20.04
C ILE A 121 3.15 9.38 -19.68
N ILE A 122 4.18 8.54 -19.56
CA ILE A 122 4.04 7.17 -19.05
C ILE A 122 3.64 7.23 -17.58
N ARG A 123 2.53 6.58 -17.20
CA ARG A 123 1.98 6.69 -15.84
C ARG A 123 1.84 5.35 -15.15
N GLY A 124 1.99 5.37 -13.83
CA GLY A 124 1.69 4.28 -12.91
C GLY A 124 0.81 4.74 -11.77
N ALA A 125 0.23 3.80 -11.05
CA ALA A 125 -0.50 4.06 -9.82
C ALA A 125 0.32 3.63 -8.60
N TYR A 126 0.17 4.31 -7.45
CA TYR A 126 0.71 3.81 -6.20
C TYR A 126 -0.34 3.69 -5.10
N HIS A 127 -0.06 2.79 -4.18
CA HIS A 127 -0.86 2.46 -3.02
C HIS A 127 -0.09 2.83 -1.75
N PHE A 128 -0.62 3.73 -0.94
CA PHE A 128 -0.06 4.02 0.38
C PHE A 128 -0.47 2.92 1.36
N ALA A 129 0.50 2.19 1.87
CA ALA A 129 0.27 1.02 2.71
C ALA A 129 -0.17 1.40 4.12
N ARG A 130 -1.13 0.64 4.65
CA ARG A 130 -1.61 0.72 6.03
C ARG A 130 -1.60 -0.68 6.68
N PRO A 131 -0.40 -1.21 7.01
CA PRO A 131 -0.27 -2.53 7.63
C PRO A 131 -1.02 -2.68 8.96
N ASP A 132 -1.34 -1.58 9.61
CA ASP A 132 -2.11 -1.52 10.86
C ASP A 132 -3.62 -1.77 10.67
N VAL A 133 -4.16 -1.58 9.45
CA VAL A 133 -5.61 -1.68 9.24
C VAL A 133 -6.06 -2.96 8.54
N SER A 134 -5.22 -3.56 7.70
CA SER A 134 -5.57 -4.82 7.01
C SER A 134 -4.34 -5.57 6.47
N GLY A 135 -4.53 -6.83 6.06
CA GLY A 135 -3.48 -7.67 5.49
C GLY A 135 -3.01 -7.20 4.10
N GLY A 136 -1.81 -7.63 3.72
CA GLY A 136 -1.20 -7.24 2.44
C GLY A 136 -2.02 -7.67 1.24
N ALA A 137 -2.55 -8.90 1.24
CA ALA A 137 -3.40 -9.40 0.16
C ALA A 137 -4.66 -8.55 -0.04
N ALA A 138 -5.36 -8.19 1.04
CA ALA A 138 -6.56 -7.36 0.97
C ALA A 138 -6.27 -5.97 0.41
N GLN A 139 -5.13 -5.37 0.79
CA GLN A 139 -4.72 -4.06 0.24
C GLN A 139 -4.29 -4.15 -1.22
N ALA A 140 -3.61 -5.22 -1.62
CA ALA A 140 -3.28 -5.45 -3.03
C ALA A 140 -4.54 -5.59 -3.91
N GLU A 141 -5.54 -6.35 -3.45
CA GLU A 141 -6.81 -6.51 -4.16
C GLU A 141 -7.59 -5.19 -4.24
N TYR A 142 -7.65 -4.44 -3.14
CA TYR A 142 -8.27 -3.12 -3.11
C TYR A 142 -7.58 -2.15 -4.08
N PHE A 143 -6.26 -2.09 -4.07
CA PHE A 143 -5.46 -1.28 -4.99
C PHE A 143 -5.74 -1.63 -6.46
N ILE A 144 -5.72 -2.92 -6.81
CA ILE A 144 -6.00 -3.39 -8.17
C ILE A 144 -7.40 -2.96 -8.62
N ALA A 145 -8.40 -3.08 -7.75
CA ALA A 145 -9.78 -2.69 -8.04
C ALA A 145 -9.97 -1.18 -8.27
N HIS A 146 -9.04 -0.35 -7.75
CA HIS A 146 -9.12 1.11 -7.79
C HIS A 146 -7.96 1.77 -8.55
N GLY A 147 -7.46 1.14 -9.60
CA GLY A 147 -6.50 1.75 -10.52
C GLY A 147 -5.10 1.15 -10.50
N GLY A 148 -4.79 0.23 -9.58
CA GLY A 148 -3.47 -0.41 -9.46
C GLY A 148 -3.17 -1.48 -10.53
N GLY A 149 -4.05 -1.69 -11.49
CA GLY A 149 -3.83 -2.66 -12.56
C GLY A 149 -2.67 -2.27 -13.50
N TRP A 150 -2.15 -3.27 -14.21
CA TRP A 150 -1.10 -3.07 -15.22
C TRP A 150 -1.44 -3.74 -16.53
N ARG A 151 -0.99 -3.16 -17.63
CA ARG A 151 -1.06 -3.70 -18.99
C ARG A 151 0.25 -3.47 -19.71
N ALA A 152 0.66 -4.44 -20.56
CA ALA A 152 1.88 -4.37 -21.35
C ALA A 152 1.69 -3.46 -22.61
N ASP A 153 1.15 -2.26 -22.41
CA ASP A 153 0.81 -1.31 -23.48
C ASP A 153 1.94 -0.30 -23.78
N GLY A 154 3.03 -0.35 -23.01
CA GLY A 154 4.16 0.57 -23.12
C GLY A 154 3.91 1.95 -22.51
N THR A 155 2.74 2.19 -21.94
CA THR A 155 2.34 3.45 -21.33
C THR A 155 1.88 3.31 -19.89
N THR A 156 1.69 2.07 -19.40
CA THR A 156 1.28 1.75 -18.02
C THR A 156 2.45 1.15 -17.24
N LEU A 157 2.94 1.84 -16.22
CA LEU A 157 3.93 1.30 -15.29
C LEU A 157 3.29 0.28 -14.34
N PRO A 158 4.05 -0.70 -13.83
CA PRO A 158 3.58 -1.57 -12.76
C PRO A 158 3.14 -0.75 -11.55
N GLY A 159 2.09 -1.18 -10.87
CA GLY A 159 1.66 -0.53 -9.64
C GLY A 159 2.75 -0.54 -8.58
N ALA A 160 2.82 0.51 -7.76
CA ALA A 160 3.79 0.64 -6.70
C ALA A 160 3.15 0.46 -5.31
N LEU A 161 3.82 -0.29 -4.46
CA LEU A 161 3.57 -0.35 -3.03
C LEU A 161 4.40 0.72 -2.35
N ASP A 162 3.77 1.75 -1.83
CA ASP A 162 4.38 2.76 -0.98
C ASP A 162 4.32 2.28 0.47
N ILE A 163 5.46 1.86 1.01
CA ILE A 163 5.61 1.38 2.37
C ILE A 163 6.68 2.17 3.10
N GLU A 164 6.24 3.07 3.98
CA GLU A 164 7.07 4.03 4.68
C GLU A 164 6.59 4.26 6.13
N TYR A 165 7.09 5.28 6.82
CA TYR A 165 6.72 5.64 8.19
C TYR A 165 5.21 5.84 8.34
N ASN A 166 4.65 5.28 9.42
CA ASN A 166 3.23 5.39 9.71
C ASN A 166 2.83 6.83 10.10
N PRO A 167 1.95 7.51 9.36
CA PRO A 167 1.50 8.85 9.70
C PRO A 167 0.47 8.90 10.86
N TYR A 168 -0.03 7.74 11.30
CA TYR A 168 -1.12 7.65 12.27
C TYR A 168 -0.71 7.07 13.63
N GLY A 169 0.52 6.58 13.77
CA GLY A 169 0.95 5.92 15.00
C GLY A 169 2.39 5.45 14.98
N GLU A 170 2.62 4.27 15.53
CA GLU A 170 3.97 3.71 15.62
C GLU A 170 4.61 3.52 14.24
N THR A 171 5.88 3.87 14.14
CA THR A 171 6.67 3.89 12.91
C THR A 171 6.49 2.67 12.02
N CYS A 172 6.46 1.48 12.60
CA CYS A 172 6.34 0.20 11.88
C CYS A 172 4.93 -0.40 12.00
N TYR A 173 3.90 0.42 12.20
CA TYR A 173 2.49 -0.01 12.23
C TYR A 173 2.19 -1.09 13.29
N GLY A 174 2.91 -1.06 14.43
CA GLY A 174 2.80 -2.07 15.48
C GLY A 174 3.32 -3.46 15.11
N LYS A 175 4.06 -3.59 14.00
CA LYS A 175 4.61 -4.88 13.53
C LYS A 175 6.09 -5.01 13.87
N ASN A 176 6.50 -6.21 14.25
CA ASN A 176 7.92 -6.57 14.27
C ASN A 176 8.45 -6.80 12.85
N ALA A 177 9.76 -6.96 12.71
CA ALA A 177 10.40 -7.05 11.41
C ALA A 177 9.94 -8.28 10.58
N ALA A 178 9.70 -9.41 11.22
CA ALA A 178 9.22 -10.62 10.55
C ALA A 178 7.79 -10.45 10.03
N ASP A 179 6.90 -9.89 10.86
CA ASP A 179 5.50 -9.65 10.50
C ASP A 179 5.37 -8.59 9.41
N MET A 180 6.20 -7.54 9.45
CA MET A 180 6.25 -6.52 8.39
C MET A 180 6.72 -7.12 7.07
N THR A 181 7.80 -7.90 7.10
CA THR A 181 8.32 -8.61 5.92
C THR A 181 7.28 -9.56 5.33
N ALA A 182 6.58 -10.30 6.19
CA ALA A 182 5.49 -11.19 5.76
C ALA A 182 4.32 -10.42 5.14
N TRP A 183 3.97 -9.26 5.68
CA TRP A 183 2.92 -8.39 5.15
C TRP A 183 3.28 -7.86 3.75
N ILE A 184 4.51 -7.36 3.56
CA ILE A 184 5.02 -6.89 2.25
C ILE A 184 5.03 -8.03 1.23
N ALA A 185 5.47 -9.22 1.66
CA ALA A 185 5.47 -10.41 0.81
C ALA A 185 4.05 -10.86 0.42
N ASP A 186 3.07 -10.72 1.32
CA ASP A 186 1.68 -11.04 1.05
C ASP A 186 1.08 -10.08 0.00
N PHE A 187 1.34 -8.78 0.13
CA PHE A 187 0.94 -7.77 -0.86
C PHE A 187 1.56 -8.06 -2.24
N THR A 188 2.88 -8.20 -2.30
CA THR A 188 3.62 -8.33 -3.57
C THR A 188 3.31 -9.63 -4.30
N ARG A 189 3.14 -10.75 -3.58
CA ARG A 189 2.70 -12.04 -4.15
C ARG A 189 1.28 -11.97 -4.68
N THR A 190 0.36 -11.36 -3.94
CA THR A 190 -1.03 -11.21 -4.39
C THR A 190 -1.11 -10.33 -5.62
N TYR A 191 -0.40 -9.21 -5.62
CA TYR A 191 -0.32 -8.32 -6.78
C TYR A 191 0.21 -9.07 -8.01
N LEU A 192 1.35 -9.77 -7.89
CA LEU A 192 1.92 -10.58 -8.97
C LEU A 192 0.96 -11.67 -9.47
N ALA A 193 0.29 -12.35 -8.57
CA ALA A 193 -0.65 -13.42 -8.93
C ALA A 193 -1.84 -12.91 -9.73
N LYS A 194 -2.34 -11.72 -9.42
CA LYS A 194 -3.51 -11.10 -10.07
C LYS A 194 -3.14 -10.36 -11.36
N VAL A 195 -2.09 -9.55 -11.32
CA VAL A 195 -1.71 -8.61 -12.40
C VAL A 195 -0.70 -9.21 -13.37
N LYS A 196 -0.04 -10.33 -12.99
CA LYS A 196 1.04 -10.99 -13.74
C LYS A 196 2.27 -10.11 -13.95
N ARG A 197 2.45 -9.14 -13.05
CA ARG A 197 3.59 -8.23 -13.00
C ARG A 197 3.98 -7.95 -11.55
N SER A 198 5.28 -7.93 -11.25
CA SER A 198 5.75 -7.55 -9.91
C SER A 198 5.46 -6.08 -9.63
N ALA A 199 4.98 -5.80 -8.43
CA ALA A 199 4.85 -4.43 -7.96
C ALA A 199 6.21 -3.75 -7.80
N VAL A 200 6.29 -2.46 -8.04
CA VAL A 200 7.39 -1.62 -7.58
C VAL A 200 7.28 -1.46 -6.07
N ILE A 201 8.39 -1.47 -5.35
CA ILE A 201 8.40 -1.15 -3.91
C ILE A 201 9.02 0.23 -3.73
N TYR A 202 8.23 1.16 -3.18
CA TYR A 202 8.68 2.46 -2.73
C TYR A 202 8.94 2.43 -1.22
N THR A 203 10.11 2.90 -0.80
CA THR A 203 10.53 2.98 0.60
C THR A 203 11.79 3.85 0.75
N SER A 204 12.24 4.07 2.01
CA SER A 204 13.59 4.55 2.30
C SER A 204 14.46 3.44 2.91
N THR A 205 15.78 3.57 2.77
CA THR A 205 16.73 2.60 3.35
C THR A 205 16.62 2.57 4.89
N ALA A 206 16.45 3.71 5.53
CA ALA A 206 16.38 3.76 6.98
C ALA A 206 15.10 3.09 7.51
N TRP A 207 13.95 3.38 6.90
CA TRP A 207 12.71 2.71 7.27
C TRP A 207 12.79 1.20 7.01
N TRP A 208 13.31 0.79 5.85
CA TRP A 208 13.44 -0.63 5.49
C TRP A 208 14.28 -1.41 6.49
N LYS A 209 15.45 -0.86 6.87
CA LYS A 209 16.29 -1.45 7.90
C LYS A 209 15.56 -1.58 9.23
N ARG A 210 14.89 -0.51 9.65
CA ARG A 210 14.21 -0.43 10.94
C ARG A 210 13.02 -1.40 11.02
N CYS A 211 12.16 -1.41 9.99
CA CYS A 211 10.87 -2.08 10.07
C CYS A 211 10.85 -3.49 9.48
N THR A 212 11.83 -3.86 8.66
CA THR A 212 11.94 -5.22 8.08
C THR A 212 13.18 -5.99 8.55
N GLY A 213 14.04 -5.36 9.38
CA GLY A 213 15.34 -5.94 9.69
C GLY A 213 16.28 -5.99 8.47
N ASN A 214 16.07 -5.13 7.49
CA ASN A 214 16.79 -5.09 6.22
C ASN A 214 16.60 -6.37 5.37
N ALA A 215 15.36 -6.81 5.23
CA ALA A 215 15.02 -8.01 4.46
C ALA A 215 15.52 -7.93 3.00
N SER A 216 16.18 -8.99 2.52
CA SER A 216 16.83 -9.02 1.20
C SER A 216 16.02 -9.75 0.11
N GLY A 217 14.88 -10.35 0.45
CA GLY A 217 14.15 -11.27 -0.44
C GLY A 217 13.40 -10.64 -1.61
N PHE A 218 13.40 -9.31 -1.76
CA PHE A 218 12.57 -8.59 -2.74
C PHE A 218 13.35 -8.10 -3.96
N GLY A 219 14.64 -7.89 -3.85
CA GLY A 219 15.46 -7.24 -4.88
C GLY A 219 15.50 -7.96 -6.23
N ASN A 220 15.38 -9.29 -6.23
CA ASN A 220 15.37 -10.08 -7.47
C ASN A 220 14.06 -10.04 -8.25
N THR A 221 12.98 -9.56 -7.63
CA THR A 221 11.64 -9.63 -8.21
C THR A 221 10.95 -8.28 -8.33
N ASN A 222 11.21 -7.37 -7.41
CA ASN A 222 10.51 -6.10 -7.28
C ASN A 222 11.45 -4.94 -7.59
N PRO A 223 11.14 -4.08 -8.58
CA PRO A 223 11.90 -2.86 -8.81
C PRO A 223 11.85 -1.95 -7.57
N LEU A 224 12.97 -1.31 -7.24
CA LEU A 224 13.05 -0.38 -6.12
C LEU A 224 12.77 1.06 -6.60
N TRP A 225 11.85 1.72 -5.93
CA TRP A 225 11.68 3.17 -5.97
C TRP A 225 12.14 3.72 -4.61
N LEU A 226 13.35 4.27 -4.58
CA LEU A 226 14.00 4.72 -3.36
C LEU A 226 13.73 6.19 -3.11
N ALA A 227 13.27 6.53 -1.92
CA ALA A 227 13.21 7.90 -1.45
C ALA A 227 14.47 8.25 -0.65
N ARG A 228 15.16 9.28 -1.09
CA ARG A 228 16.23 9.93 -0.34
C ARG A 228 16.43 11.35 -0.83
N TYR A 229 16.31 12.29 0.07
CA TYR A 229 16.44 13.73 -0.24
C TYR A 229 17.88 14.20 0.08
N GLY A 230 18.79 13.84 -0.80
CA GLY A 230 20.21 14.06 -0.61
C GLY A 230 20.97 14.21 -1.92
N PRO A 231 22.33 14.31 -1.87
CA PRO A 231 23.14 14.55 -3.06
C PRO A 231 23.20 13.35 -4.02
N ASP A 232 22.88 12.16 -3.54
CA ASP A 232 22.91 10.90 -4.28
C ASP A 232 21.91 9.90 -3.68
N VAL A 233 21.77 8.74 -4.29
CA VAL A 233 20.87 7.65 -3.82
C VAL A 233 21.34 7.01 -2.50
N GLY A 234 22.60 7.16 -2.14
CA GLY A 234 23.19 6.57 -0.94
C GLY A 234 23.15 5.04 -0.89
N GLU A 235 23.10 4.53 0.34
CA GLU A 235 23.02 3.11 0.59
C GLU A 235 21.65 2.55 0.20
N LEU A 236 21.63 1.41 -0.50
CA LEU A 236 20.39 0.71 -0.86
C LEU A 236 19.95 -0.28 0.22
N PRO A 237 18.68 -0.58 0.34
CA PRO A 237 18.19 -1.69 1.14
C PRO A 237 18.78 -3.02 0.66
N ALA A 238 18.95 -3.99 1.56
CA ALA A 238 19.53 -5.29 1.21
C ALA A 238 18.72 -6.01 0.11
N GLY A 239 19.46 -6.69 -0.78
CA GLY A 239 18.87 -7.45 -1.89
C GLY A 239 18.69 -6.66 -3.18
N TRP A 240 18.82 -5.34 -3.17
CA TRP A 240 18.86 -4.52 -4.38
C TRP A 240 20.27 -4.03 -4.68
N ASP A 241 20.74 -4.31 -5.88
CA ASP A 241 22.03 -3.81 -6.37
C ASP A 241 21.92 -2.41 -7.00
N LYS A 242 20.70 -2.01 -7.34
CA LYS A 242 20.38 -0.70 -7.92
C LYS A 242 18.91 -0.33 -7.65
N GLN A 243 18.62 0.95 -7.59
CA GLN A 243 17.27 1.47 -7.67
C GLN A 243 16.80 1.54 -9.13
N SER A 244 15.51 1.38 -9.35
CA SER A 244 14.89 1.69 -10.63
C SER A 244 14.48 3.16 -10.72
N ILE A 245 13.99 3.70 -9.58
CA ILE A 245 13.55 5.09 -9.47
C ILE A 245 14.14 5.67 -8.18
N TRP A 246 14.53 6.94 -8.24
CA TRP A 246 14.97 7.72 -7.10
C TRP A 246 14.09 8.95 -6.93
N GLN A 247 13.32 9.02 -5.85
CA GLN A 247 12.64 10.23 -5.43
C GLN A 247 13.66 11.11 -4.69
N PHE A 248 14.09 12.17 -5.35
CA PHE A 248 15.24 12.96 -4.90
C PHE A 248 14.86 14.30 -4.25
N ALA A 249 13.64 14.80 -4.49
CA ALA A 249 13.19 16.06 -3.92
C ALA A 249 11.66 16.09 -3.75
N ARG A 250 11.20 16.83 -2.75
CA ARG A 250 9.79 17.02 -2.38
C ARG A 250 9.10 18.15 -3.15
N GLY A 251 9.63 18.57 -4.23
CA GLY A 251 9.12 19.63 -5.08
C GLY A 251 10.20 20.12 -6.00
N GLY A 252 9.85 20.96 -6.94
CA GLY A 252 10.78 21.42 -7.97
C GLY A 252 10.08 22.00 -9.18
N GLY A 253 10.58 21.71 -10.36
CA GLY A 253 10.01 22.17 -11.62
C GLY A 253 8.74 21.44 -12.06
N LEU A 254 8.44 20.29 -11.47
CA LEU A 254 7.25 19.47 -11.78
C LEU A 254 6.27 19.47 -10.60
N PRO A 255 4.98 19.25 -10.83
CA PRO A 255 4.00 19.07 -9.77
C PRO A 255 4.35 17.87 -8.87
N GLY A 256 4.23 18.03 -7.55
CA GLY A 256 4.53 16.97 -6.58
C GLY A 256 6.01 16.70 -6.41
N ASP A 257 6.38 15.46 -6.05
CA ASP A 257 7.73 15.08 -5.71
C ASP A 257 8.52 14.66 -6.96
N GLN A 258 9.82 14.99 -6.97
CA GLN A 258 10.66 14.84 -8.16
C GLN A 258 11.37 13.51 -8.19
N ASN A 259 11.37 12.86 -9.34
CA ASN A 259 11.92 11.52 -9.53
C ASN A 259 12.88 11.44 -10.72
N TYR A 260 13.93 10.61 -10.58
CA TYR A 260 14.71 10.12 -11.70
C TYR A 260 14.54 8.62 -11.87
N TYR A 261 14.23 8.19 -13.09
CA TYR A 261 14.39 6.79 -13.46
C TYR A 261 15.86 6.53 -13.80
N ASN A 262 16.41 5.41 -13.31
CA ASN A 262 17.80 5.03 -13.51
C ASN A 262 18.02 4.54 -14.94
N GLY A 263 18.27 5.46 -15.85
CA GLY A 263 18.56 5.23 -17.27
C GLY A 263 17.65 6.01 -18.22
N PRO A 264 17.90 5.87 -19.53
CA PRO A 264 17.20 6.62 -20.56
C PRO A 264 15.73 6.20 -20.69
N PHE A 265 14.93 7.06 -21.32
CA PHE A 265 13.48 6.88 -21.49
C PHE A 265 13.07 5.51 -22.05
N GLY A 266 13.88 4.94 -22.94
CA GLY A 266 13.65 3.58 -23.45
C GLY A 266 13.56 2.50 -22.38
N ARG A 267 14.22 2.70 -21.21
CA ARG A 267 14.12 1.77 -20.08
C ARG A 267 12.80 1.95 -19.31
N VAL A 268 12.27 3.17 -19.21
CA VAL A 268 10.91 3.41 -18.68
C VAL A 268 9.88 2.71 -19.56
N GLN A 269 10.01 2.86 -20.89
CA GLN A 269 9.14 2.16 -21.85
C GLN A 269 9.28 0.63 -21.75
N ALA A 270 10.48 0.12 -21.54
CA ALA A 270 10.71 -1.32 -21.34
C ALA A 270 10.01 -1.84 -20.07
N LEU A 271 10.08 -1.08 -18.97
CA LEU A 271 9.35 -1.40 -17.75
C LEU A 271 7.84 -1.43 -17.99
N ALA A 272 7.30 -0.44 -18.73
CA ALA A 272 5.88 -0.36 -19.07
C ALA A 272 5.44 -1.49 -20.04
N LYS A 273 6.33 -1.97 -20.92
CA LYS A 273 6.06 -3.11 -21.81
C LYS A 273 6.20 -4.48 -21.15
N GLY A 274 6.63 -4.53 -19.90
CA GLY A 274 6.80 -5.80 -19.20
C GLY A 274 8.15 -6.48 -19.40
N ALA A 275 9.12 -5.82 -20.02
CA ALA A 275 10.47 -6.34 -20.07
C ALA A 275 11.03 -6.54 -18.64
N ALA A 276 11.80 -7.61 -18.44
CA ALA A 276 12.47 -7.84 -17.17
C ALA A 276 13.40 -6.65 -16.90
N THR A 277 13.30 -6.06 -15.70
CA THR A 277 14.23 -5.02 -15.24
C THR A 277 15.56 -5.62 -14.76
N GLY A 278 15.80 -6.88 -15.12
CA GLY A 278 16.99 -7.64 -14.87
C GLY A 278 18.20 -7.03 -15.59
N GLY A 279 19.29 -6.98 -14.89
CA GLY A 279 20.52 -6.32 -15.20
C GLY A 279 21.02 -6.43 -16.64
N ALA A 280 21.44 -5.33 -17.15
CA ALA A 280 22.56 -5.15 -18.01
C ALA A 280 23.38 -3.99 -17.44
#